data_c738c4803d996503cac008d8e8850227
#
_entry.id   c738c4803d996503cac008d8e8850227
#
_cell.length_a   1.000
_cell.length_b   1.000
_cell.length_c   1.000
_cell.angle_alpha   90.00
_cell.angle_beta   90.00
_cell.angle_gamma   90.00
#
_symmetry.space_group_name_H-M   'P 1'
#
loop_
_entity.id
_entity.type
_entity.pdbx_description
1 polymer ?
#
loop_
_entity_poly.entity_id
_entity_poly.type
_entity_poly.pdbx_seq_one_letter_code
_entity_poly.pdbx_strand_id
1 'polypeptide(L)'
;MEHTSQTSEGKRPYHSRARQCQAEETRQRILAATRELFASRGYAGTTLEAIAELAEVSPKTVAAVFGSKRALLAELINPNAFSTQVQQLLDELRATPDPSRRLALVAQITRQAYEPLVRELELLRTAGAVAPELADLARQIGTRRRQNQARLIAYLHERGMLRHDLSPVEATDVLWALTSYDVYRMLVVEQRWEPVRYETWLAQLLIQHLLQPVDG
;
A
#
# COMPACT_ATOMS: atom_id res chain seq x y z
N MET A 1 13.29 63.41 -17.53
CA MET A 1 13.16 62.17 -18.33
C MET A 1 13.16 61.02 -17.37
N GLU A 2 11.98 60.59 -16.94
CA GLU A 2 11.81 59.47 -16.01
C GLU A 2 11.53 58.20 -16.82
N HIS A 3 12.40 57.22 -16.70
CA HIS A 3 12.20 55.87 -17.28
C HIS A 3 11.44 55.03 -16.26
N THR A 4 10.17 54.81 -16.50
CA THR A 4 9.32 53.88 -15.76
C THR A 4 9.64 52.44 -16.21
N SER A 5 10.33 51.69 -15.37
CA SER A 5 10.49 50.25 -15.55
C SER A 5 9.23 49.52 -15.14
N GLN A 6 8.47 49.00 -16.11
CA GLN A 6 7.38 48.07 -15.86
C GLN A 6 7.95 46.67 -15.53
N THR A 7 7.82 46.27 -14.30
CA THR A 7 8.07 44.92 -13.81
C THR A 7 6.96 43.97 -14.28
N SER A 8 7.32 43.02 -15.11
CA SER A 8 6.47 41.89 -15.57
C SER A 8 6.40 40.84 -14.48
N GLU A 9 5.61 41.02 -13.46
CA GLU A 9 5.27 39.99 -12.47
C GLU A 9 3.86 39.45 -12.73
N GLY A 10 3.72 38.12 -12.95
CA GLY A 10 2.41 37.52 -12.84
C GLY A 10 2.09 36.26 -13.69
N LYS A 11 3.01 35.69 -14.47
CA LYS A 11 2.66 34.54 -15.35
C LYS A 11 3.22 33.16 -14.96
N ARG A 12 4.13 33.05 -13.99
CA ARG A 12 4.81 31.77 -13.66
C ARG A 12 4.03 30.76 -12.79
N PRO A 13 3.19 31.12 -11.80
CA PRO A 13 2.53 30.14 -10.94
C PRO A 13 1.36 29.39 -11.60
N TYR A 14 0.60 30.04 -12.46
CA TYR A 14 -0.62 29.46 -13.09
C TYR A 14 -0.29 28.34 -14.10
N HIS A 15 0.70 28.54 -14.95
CA HIS A 15 1.15 27.54 -15.92
C HIS A 15 1.82 26.29 -15.27
N SER A 16 2.34 26.44 -14.05
CA SER A 16 2.90 25.33 -13.29
C SER A 16 1.78 24.42 -12.74
N ARG A 17 0.72 24.97 -12.16
CA ARG A 17 -0.42 24.21 -11.64
C ARG A 17 -1.18 23.46 -12.74
N ALA A 18 -1.47 24.12 -13.86
CA ALA A 18 -2.16 23.47 -14.98
C ALA A 18 -1.35 22.28 -15.54
N ARG A 19 -0.03 22.43 -15.68
CA ARG A 19 0.87 21.33 -16.11
C ARG A 19 0.94 20.19 -15.10
N GLN A 20 0.94 20.49 -13.81
CA GLN A 20 0.91 19.48 -12.76
C GLN A 20 -0.42 18.70 -12.75
N CYS A 21 -1.56 19.39 -12.88
CA CYS A 21 -2.86 18.73 -12.99
C CYS A 21 -2.92 17.80 -14.21
N GLN A 22 -2.49 18.28 -15.38
CA GLN A 22 -2.47 17.48 -16.61
C GLN A 22 -1.52 16.27 -16.51
N ALA A 23 -0.38 16.42 -15.86
CA ALA A 23 0.55 15.30 -15.63
C ALA A 23 -0.07 14.25 -14.70
N GLU A 24 -0.79 14.68 -13.65
CA GLU A 24 -1.48 13.77 -12.74
C GLU A 24 -2.66 13.08 -13.42
N GLU A 25 -3.47 13.77 -14.22
CA GLU A 25 -4.53 13.16 -15.02
C GLU A 25 -3.98 12.09 -15.97
N THR A 26 -2.87 12.39 -16.64
CA THR A 26 -2.19 11.44 -17.53
C THR A 26 -1.71 10.21 -16.74
N ARG A 27 -1.13 10.43 -15.55
CA ARG A 27 -0.68 9.36 -14.66
C ARG A 27 -1.84 8.44 -14.26
N GLN A 28 -2.98 9.01 -13.87
CA GLN A 28 -4.17 8.25 -13.47
C GLN A 28 -4.78 7.46 -14.64
N ARG A 29 -4.82 8.02 -15.85
CA ARG A 29 -5.27 7.29 -17.04
C ARG A 29 -4.38 6.08 -17.34
N ILE A 30 -3.07 6.22 -17.25
CA ILE A 30 -2.13 5.11 -17.45
C ILE A 30 -2.34 4.02 -16.38
N LEU A 31 -2.52 4.37 -15.11
CA LEU A 31 -2.78 3.41 -14.03
C LEU A 31 -4.13 2.70 -14.21
N ALA A 32 -5.18 3.40 -14.62
CA ALA A 32 -6.49 2.81 -14.92
C ALA A 32 -6.41 1.80 -16.06
N ALA A 33 -5.78 2.18 -17.19
CA ALA A 33 -5.53 1.29 -18.34
C ALA A 33 -4.69 0.07 -17.93
N THR A 34 -3.68 0.26 -17.07
CA THR A 34 -2.85 -0.83 -16.57
C THR A 34 -3.68 -1.83 -15.74
N ARG A 35 -4.55 -1.37 -14.83
CA ARG A 35 -5.46 -2.24 -14.06
C ARG A 35 -6.34 -3.09 -14.96
N GLU A 36 -6.95 -2.47 -15.95
CA GLU A 36 -7.85 -3.14 -16.89
C GLU A 36 -7.12 -4.22 -17.68
N LEU A 37 -5.95 -3.90 -18.23
CA LEU A 37 -5.16 -4.85 -19.02
C LEU A 37 -4.55 -5.97 -18.19
N PHE A 38 -4.10 -5.67 -16.97
CA PHE A 38 -3.64 -6.72 -16.04
C PHE A 38 -4.77 -7.65 -15.63
N ALA A 39 -5.99 -7.13 -15.43
CA ALA A 39 -7.15 -7.94 -15.09
C ALA A 39 -7.62 -8.83 -16.26
N SER A 40 -7.56 -8.33 -17.50
CA SER A 40 -8.08 -9.04 -18.68
C SER A 40 -7.03 -9.94 -19.36
N ARG A 41 -5.74 -9.55 -19.36
CA ARG A 41 -4.66 -10.24 -20.11
C ARG A 41 -3.56 -10.80 -19.21
N GLY A 42 -3.61 -10.54 -17.93
CA GLY A 42 -2.53 -10.88 -16.98
C GLY A 42 -1.27 -10.05 -17.19
N TYR A 43 -0.27 -10.28 -16.34
CA TYR A 43 1.01 -9.53 -16.40
C TYR A 43 1.79 -9.84 -17.68
N ALA A 44 1.91 -11.12 -18.07
CA ALA A 44 2.69 -11.52 -19.25
C ALA A 44 2.06 -11.04 -20.55
N GLY A 45 0.71 -11.09 -20.67
CA GLY A 45 -0.03 -10.69 -21.87
C GLY A 45 -0.20 -9.17 -22.05
N THR A 46 0.26 -8.35 -21.11
CA THR A 46 0.16 -6.89 -21.18
C THR A 46 1.48 -6.28 -21.66
N THR A 47 1.43 -5.32 -22.59
CA THR A 47 2.59 -4.56 -23.07
C THR A 47 2.45 -3.07 -22.76
N LEU A 48 3.56 -2.32 -22.77
CA LEU A 48 3.52 -0.86 -22.57
C LEU A 48 2.79 -0.16 -23.71
N GLU A 49 2.86 -0.72 -24.92
CA GLU A 49 2.17 -0.23 -26.10
C GLU A 49 0.64 -0.36 -25.94
N ALA A 50 0.16 -1.52 -25.48
CA ALA A 50 -1.28 -1.73 -25.23
C ALA A 50 -1.80 -0.82 -24.11
N ILE A 51 -0.99 -0.58 -23.07
CA ILE A 51 -1.33 0.36 -22.01
C ILE A 51 -1.40 1.79 -22.56
N ALA A 52 -0.46 2.19 -23.40
CA ALA A 52 -0.42 3.50 -24.01
C ALA A 52 -1.64 3.76 -24.91
N GLU A 53 -2.00 2.77 -25.72
CA GLU A 53 -3.18 2.79 -26.59
C GLU A 53 -4.46 3.00 -25.76
N LEU A 54 -4.67 2.18 -24.74
CA LEU A 54 -5.86 2.26 -23.90
C LEU A 54 -5.91 3.55 -23.05
N ALA A 55 -4.75 4.07 -22.64
CA ALA A 55 -4.62 5.34 -21.92
C ALA A 55 -4.67 6.59 -22.80
N GLU A 56 -4.77 6.43 -24.14
CA GLU A 56 -4.73 7.51 -25.14
C GLU A 56 -3.49 8.40 -24.98
N VAL A 57 -2.32 7.77 -24.84
CA VAL A 57 -1.02 8.45 -24.76
C VAL A 57 0.01 7.76 -25.64
N SER A 58 1.18 8.37 -25.84
CA SER A 58 2.27 7.71 -26.54
C SER A 58 2.95 6.63 -25.68
N PRO A 59 3.49 5.54 -26.27
CA PRO A 59 4.32 4.58 -25.53
C PRO A 59 5.53 5.25 -24.84
N LYS A 60 6.09 6.28 -25.47
CA LYS A 60 7.15 7.09 -24.90
C LYS A 60 6.71 7.81 -23.61
N THR A 61 5.45 8.26 -23.56
CA THR A 61 4.88 8.87 -22.35
C THR A 61 4.79 7.85 -21.20
N VAL A 62 4.29 6.65 -21.46
CA VAL A 62 4.23 5.58 -20.44
C VAL A 62 5.62 5.23 -19.93
N ALA A 63 6.58 5.05 -20.85
CA ALA A 63 7.97 4.77 -20.51
C ALA A 63 8.63 5.91 -19.71
N ALA A 64 8.35 7.17 -20.05
CA ALA A 64 8.89 8.33 -19.33
C ALA A 64 8.32 8.48 -17.92
N VAL A 65 7.02 8.14 -17.72
CA VAL A 65 6.34 8.30 -16.41
C VAL A 65 6.62 7.13 -15.47
N PHE A 66 6.64 5.89 -15.99
CA PHE A 66 6.73 4.68 -15.16
C PHE A 66 7.92 3.76 -15.48
N GLY A 67 8.48 3.84 -16.64
CA GLY A 67 9.64 3.05 -17.09
C GLY A 67 9.32 1.60 -17.46
N SER A 68 8.58 0.85 -16.64
CA SER A 68 8.36 -0.59 -16.85
C SER A 68 7.01 -1.08 -16.32
N LYS A 69 6.55 -2.25 -16.80
CA LYS A 69 5.37 -2.94 -16.26
C LYS A 69 5.50 -3.25 -14.77
N ARG A 70 6.71 -3.62 -14.33
CA ARG A 70 7.00 -3.85 -12.91
C ARG A 70 6.77 -2.57 -12.08
N ALA A 71 7.23 -1.43 -12.56
CA ALA A 71 7.03 -0.16 -11.87
C ALA A 71 5.55 0.26 -11.85
N LEU A 72 4.80 -0.02 -12.92
CA LEU A 72 3.36 0.17 -12.97
C LEU A 72 2.64 -0.68 -11.91
N LEU A 73 2.97 -1.98 -11.82
CA LEU A 73 2.39 -2.83 -10.77
C LEU A 73 2.81 -2.37 -9.37
N ALA A 74 4.08 -2.00 -9.20
CA ALA A 74 4.57 -1.46 -7.92
C ALA A 74 3.80 -0.20 -7.50
N GLU A 75 3.44 0.67 -8.46
CA GLU A 75 2.66 1.86 -8.16
C GLU A 75 1.20 1.54 -7.83
N LEU A 76 0.58 0.58 -8.51
CA LEU A 76 -0.78 0.14 -8.22
C LEU A 76 -0.94 -0.42 -6.80
N ILE A 77 0.12 -1.05 -6.25
CA ILE A 77 0.13 -1.63 -4.90
C ILE A 77 0.94 -0.77 -3.90
N ASN A 78 1.28 0.45 -4.27
CA ASN A 78 2.10 1.35 -3.44
C ASN A 78 1.32 1.80 -2.19
N PRO A 79 1.81 1.50 -0.98
CA PRO A 79 1.15 1.94 0.25
C PRO A 79 1.07 3.46 0.40
N ASN A 80 1.92 4.22 -0.27
CA ASN A 80 1.84 5.69 -0.24
C ASN A 80 0.67 6.24 -1.08
N ALA A 81 0.09 5.41 -1.96
CA ALA A 81 -1.13 5.72 -2.71
C ALA A 81 -2.41 5.28 -1.97
N PHE A 82 -2.31 4.89 -0.70
CA PHE A 82 -3.46 4.57 0.12
C PHE A 82 -4.46 5.73 0.16
N SER A 83 -5.73 5.37 0.24
CA SER A 83 -6.82 6.33 0.40
C SER A 83 -6.55 7.27 1.59
N THR A 84 -7.13 8.47 1.53
CA THR A 84 -7.09 9.43 2.65
C THR A 84 -7.50 8.78 3.98
N GLN A 85 -8.44 7.83 3.94
CA GLN A 85 -8.89 7.08 5.10
C GLN A 85 -7.78 6.22 5.72
N VAL A 86 -6.99 5.49 4.92
CA VAL A 86 -5.87 4.71 5.43
C VAL A 86 -4.77 5.61 5.98
N GLN A 87 -4.53 6.77 5.36
CA GLN A 87 -3.57 7.75 5.91
C GLN A 87 -4.00 8.26 7.29
N GLN A 88 -5.29 8.58 7.47
CA GLN A 88 -5.85 8.98 8.77
C GLN A 88 -5.68 7.89 9.84
N LEU A 89 -5.91 6.61 9.48
CA LEU A 89 -5.69 5.49 10.40
C LEU A 89 -4.21 5.32 10.78
N LEU A 90 -3.29 5.56 9.85
CA LEU A 90 -1.86 5.55 10.14
C LEU A 90 -1.46 6.69 11.08
N ASP A 91 -2.06 7.86 10.97
CA ASP A 91 -1.81 8.98 11.86
C ASP A 91 -2.42 8.72 13.25
N GLU A 92 -3.63 8.16 13.32
CA GLU A 92 -4.24 7.70 14.57
C GLU A 92 -3.38 6.63 15.26
N LEU A 93 -2.87 5.65 14.49
CA LEU A 93 -1.97 4.60 14.99
C LEU A 93 -0.70 5.19 15.65
N ARG A 94 -0.16 6.27 15.09
CA ARG A 94 1.01 6.94 15.67
C ARG A 94 0.68 7.73 16.93
N ALA A 95 -0.52 8.31 16.98
CA ALA A 95 -0.94 9.21 18.05
C ALA A 95 -1.49 8.47 19.28
N THR A 96 -2.16 7.32 19.12
CA THR A 96 -2.80 6.63 20.25
C THR A 96 -1.80 5.96 21.17
N PRO A 97 -1.90 6.17 22.51
CA PRO A 97 -1.06 5.46 23.47
C PRO A 97 -1.59 4.06 23.83
N ASP A 98 -2.88 3.78 23.64
CA ASP A 98 -3.53 2.52 23.98
C ASP A 98 -3.04 1.38 23.08
N PRO A 99 -2.40 0.32 23.64
CA PRO A 99 -1.86 -0.80 22.88
C PRO A 99 -2.96 -1.62 22.19
N SER A 100 -4.12 -1.80 22.81
CA SER A 100 -5.25 -2.54 22.23
C SER A 100 -5.81 -1.80 21.02
N ARG A 101 -5.98 -0.48 21.16
CA ARG A 101 -6.40 0.37 20.03
C ARG A 101 -5.37 0.36 18.90
N ARG A 102 -4.07 0.38 19.21
CA ARG A 102 -3.01 0.26 18.19
C ARG A 102 -3.14 -1.03 17.37
N LEU A 103 -3.32 -2.16 18.01
CA LEU A 103 -3.45 -3.45 17.31
C LEU A 103 -4.78 -3.56 16.55
N ALA A 104 -5.86 -2.99 17.07
CA ALA A 104 -7.12 -2.88 16.33
C ALA A 104 -6.96 -2.01 15.07
N LEU A 105 -6.25 -0.90 15.15
CA LEU A 105 -5.91 -0.07 13.99
C LEU A 105 -5.04 -0.81 12.98
N VAL A 106 -4.11 -1.65 13.40
CA VAL A 106 -3.34 -2.49 12.48
C VAL A 106 -4.25 -3.44 11.71
N ALA A 107 -5.22 -4.08 12.37
CA ALA A 107 -6.19 -4.94 11.70
C ALA A 107 -7.06 -4.16 10.69
N GLN A 108 -7.52 -2.99 11.07
CA GLN A 108 -8.31 -2.10 10.21
C GLN A 108 -7.52 -1.62 9.00
N ILE A 109 -6.27 -1.17 9.20
CA ILE A 109 -5.36 -0.78 8.11
C ILE A 109 -5.10 -1.96 7.18
N THR A 110 -4.87 -3.16 7.74
CA THR A 110 -4.63 -4.38 6.95
C THR A 110 -5.80 -4.68 6.03
N ARG A 111 -7.04 -4.67 6.54
CA ARG A 111 -8.24 -4.86 5.73
C ARG A 111 -8.35 -3.80 4.63
N GLN A 112 -8.32 -2.53 5.01
CA GLN A 112 -8.52 -1.42 4.07
C GLN A 112 -7.40 -1.31 3.01
N ALA A 113 -6.20 -1.78 3.33
CA ALA A 113 -5.11 -1.87 2.36
C ALA A 113 -5.27 -3.01 1.36
N TYR A 114 -5.81 -4.16 1.78
CA TYR A 114 -5.92 -5.32 0.91
C TYR A 114 -7.22 -5.39 0.11
N GLU A 115 -8.34 -4.97 0.71
CA GLU A 115 -9.66 -5.06 0.12
C GLU A 115 -9.74 -4.48 -1.31
N PRO A 116 -9.23 -3.26 -1.60
CA PRO A 116 -9.25 -2.72 -2.96
C PRO A 116 -8.18 -3.29 -3.90
N LEU A 117 -7.19 -4.04 -3.38
CA LEU A 117 -6.01 -4.48 -4.11
C LEU A 117 -5.94 -6.01 -4.32
N VAL A 118 -7.03 -6.74 -4.06
CA VAL A 118 -7.04 -8.21 -4.18
C VAL A 118 -6.54 -8.67 -5.54
N ARG A 119 -6.96 -8.04 -6.62
CA ARG A 119 -6.58 -8.43 -7.99
C ARG A 119 -5.10 -8.22 -8.26
N GLU A 120 -4.55 -7.07 -7.86
CA GLU A 120 -3.15 -6.71 -8.04
C GLU A 120 -2.23 -7.57 -7.18
N LEU A 121 -2.65 -7.90 -5.96
CA LEU A 121 -1.90 -8.77 -5.06
C LEU A 121 -1.93 -10.22 -5.52
N GLU A 122 -3.05 -10.73 -6.05
CA GLU A 122 -3.11 -12.05 -6.69
C GLU A 122 -2.24 -12.09 -7.94
N LEU A 123 -2.24 -11.03 -8.75
CA LEU A 123 -1.36 -10.93 -9.91
C LEU A 123 0.12 -10.98 -9.49
N LEU A 124 0.51 -10.22 -8.46
CA LEU A 124 1.87 -10.25 -7.92
C LEU A 124 2.25 -11.64 -7.43
N ARG A 125 1.36 -12.32 -6.69
CA ARG A 125 1.59 -13.65 -6.13
C ARG A 125 1.75 -14.70 -7.22
N THR A 126 0.84 -14.74 -8.19
CA THR A 126 0.82 -15.77 -9.23
C THR A 126 1.89 -15.53 -10.29
N ALA A 127 2.07 -14.31 -10.75
CA ALA A 127 3.09 -13.96 -11.75
C ALA A 127 4.51 -13.96 -11.15
N GLY A 128 4.67 -13.72 -9.85
CA GLY A 128 5.95 -13.82 -9.16
C GLY A 128 6.59 -15.21 -9.20
N ALA A 129 5.80 -16.27 -9.42
CA ALA A 129 6.32 -17.63 -9.60
C ALA A 129 7.08 -17.81 -10.93
N VAL A 130 6.80 -16.99 -11.95
CA VAL A 130 7.35 -17.11 -13.31
C VAL A 130 8.11 -15.87 -13.77
N ALA A 131 8.03 -14.76 -13.05
CA ALA A 131 8.66 -13.49 -13.35
C ALA A 131 9.57 -13.05 -12.16
N PRO A 132 10.89 -13.26 -12.26
CA PRO A 132 11.82 -12.97 -11.17
C PRO A 132 11.74 -11.53 -10.64
N GLU A 133 11.49 -10.56 -11.54
CA GLU A 133 11.33 -9.15 -11.18
C GLU A 133 10.12 -8.89 -10.27
N LEU A 134 9.06 -9.72 -10.36
CA LEU A 134 7.90 -9.63 -9.48
C LEU A 134 8.14 -10.36 -8.15
N ALA A 135 8.89 -11.45 -8.15
CA ALA A 135 9.35 -12.09 -6.92
C ALA A 135 10.21 -11.10 -6.10
N ASP A 136 11.10 -10.35 -6.76
CA ASP A 136 11.88 -9.30 -6.13
C ASP A 136 11.02 -8.17 -5.56
N LEU A 137 9.99 -7.75 -6.30
CA LEU A 137 9.04 -6.75 -5.84
C LEU A 137 8.30 -7.24 -4.58
N ALA A 138 7.80 -8.47 -4.59
CA ALA A 138 7.13 -9.08 -3.44
C ALA A 138 8.04 -9.13 -2.20
N ARG A 139 9.31 -9.52 -2.38
CA ARG A 139 10.31 -9.51 -1.29
C ARG A 139 10.55 -8.10 -0.74
N GLN A 140 10.70 -7.08 -1.59
CA GLN A 140 10.89 -5.69 -1.18
C GLN A 140 9.71 -5.18 -0.35
N ILE A 141 8.48 -5.46 -0.79
CA ILE A 141 7.25 -5.11 -0.06
C ILE A 141 7.21 -5.81 1.29
N GLY A 142 7.49 -7.12 1.31
CA GLY A 142 7.52 -7.93 2.53
C GLY A 142 8.54 -7.42 3.55
N THR A 143 9.76 -7.10 3.09
CA THR A 143 10.83 -6.54 3.94
C THR A 143 10.42 -5.20 4.54
N ARG A 144 9.89 -4.27 3.73
CA ARG A 144 9.43 -2.96 4.21
C ARG A 144 8.30 -3.10 5.22
N ARG A 145 7.34 -3.98 4.96
CA ARG A 145 6.24 -4.28 5.89
C ARG A 145 6.76 -4.78 7.22
N ARG A 146 7.68 -5.77 7.21
CA ARG A 146 8.31 -6.33 8.43
C ARG A 146 9.06 -5.26 9.22
N GLN A 147 9.80 -4.37 8.57
CA GLN A 147 10.48 -3.25 9.23
C GLN A 147 9.52 -2.29 9.94
N ASN A 148 8.40 -1.96 9.29
CA ASN A 148 7.39 -1.10 9.91
C ASN A 148 6.74 -1.76 11.13
N GLN A 149 6.48 -3.06 11.06
CA GLN A 149 5.93 -3.84 12.16
C GLN A 149 6.91 -3.99 13.32
N ALA A 150 8.19 -4.19 13.04
CA ALA A 150 9.23 -4.23 14.06
C ALA A 150 9.29 -2.92 14.88
N ARG A 151 9.05 -1.76 14.25
CA ARG A 151 8.96 -0.47 14.97
C ARG A 151 7.78 -0.41 15.92
N LEU A 152 6.62 -0.95 15.52
CA LEU A 152 5.46 -1.03 16.40
C LEU A 152 5.73 -1.96 17.59
N ILE A 153 6.31 -3.13 17.33
CA ILE A 153 6.66 -4.09 18.39
C ILE A 153 7.70 -3.51 19.35
N ALA A 154 8.73 -2.83 18.84
CA ALA A 154 9.71 -2.13 19.69
C ALA A 154 9.04 -1.10 20.59
N TYR A 155 8.11 -0.30 20.07
CA TYR A 155 7.32 0.65 20.84
C TYR A 155 6.54 -0.02 22.00
N LEU A 156 5.88 -1.17 21.72
CA LEU A 156 5.12 -1.92 22.73
C LEU A 156 6.05 -2.54 23.77
N HIS A 157 7.19 -3.07 23.37
CA HIS A 157 8.20 -3.67 24.24
C HIS A 157 8.83 -2.66 25.20
N GLU A 158 9.29 -1.52 24.68
CA GLU A 158 9.92 -0.44 25.47
C GLU A 158 9.01 0.12 26.57
N ARG A 159 7.70 -0.04 26.41
CA ARG A 159 6.68 0.40 27.38
C ARG A 159 6.14 -0.71 28.27
N GLY A 160 6.70 -1.92 28.19
CA GLY A 160 6.25 -3.05 28.97
C GLY A 160 4.84 -3.55 28.62
N MET A 161 4.35 -3.23 27.42
CA MET A 161 2.99 -3.60 26.97
C MET A 161 2.95 -4.96 26.27
N LEU A 162 4.10 -5.42 25.77
CA LEU A 162 4.23 -6.73 25.12
C LEU A 162 4.21 -7.85 26.17
N ARG A 163 3.64 -9.00 25.83
CA ARG A 163 3.70 -10.20 26.68
C ARG A 163 5.15 -10.51 27.08
N HIS A 164 5.34 -10.86 28.36
CA HIS A 164 6.68 -11.12 28.91
C HIS A 164 7.34 -12.39 28.37
N ASP A 165 6.53 -13.36 27.90
CA ASP A 165 6.97 -14.62 27.33
C ASP A 165 7.28 -14.55 25.82
N LEU A 166 7.13 -13.36 25.20
CA LEU A 166 7.45 -13.13 23.79
C LEU A 166 8.65 -12.19 23.64
N SER A 167 9.66 -12.62 22.91
CA SER A 167 10.71 -11.71 22.45
C SER A 167 10.16 -10.75 21.38
N PRO A 168 10.74 -9.54 21.22
CA PRO A 168 10.35 -8.62 20.17
C PRO A 168 10.49 -9.21 18.75
N VAL A 169 11.40 -10.17 18.54
CA VAL A 169 11.58 -10.85 17.25
C VAL A 169 10.40 -11.77 16.98
N GLU A 170 10.04 -12.64 17.91
CA GLU A 170 8.88 -13.53 17.81
C GLU A 170 7.57 -12.76 17.65
N ALA A 171 7.36 -11.72 18.44
CA ALA A 171 6.19 -10.86 18.31
C ALA A 171 6.10 -10.20 16.92
N THR A 172 7.24 -9.79 16.35
CA THR A 172 7.29 -9.24 14.98
C THR A 172 6.93 -10.32 13.96
N ASP A 173 7.41 -11.56 14.12
CA ASP A 173 7.12 -12.67 13.23
C ASP A 173 5.63 -13.04 13.28
N VAL A 174 5.03 -13.10 14.47
CA VAL A 174 3.59 -13.32 14.66
C VAL A 174 2.78 -12.22 13.98
N LEU A 175 3.11 -10.95 14.25
CA LEU A 175 2.42 -9.82 13.62
C LEU A 175 2.55 -9.86 12.10
N TRP A 176 3.75 -10.14 11.58
CA TRP A 176 4.03 -10.21 10.16
C TRP A 176 3.24 -11.33 9.47
N ALA A 177 3.18 -12.51 10.09
CA ALA A 177 2.45 -13.66 9.57
C ALA A 177 0.93 -13.41 9.55
N LEU A 178 0.35 -12.98 10.69
CA LEU A 178 -1.09 -12.80 10.83
C LEU A 178 -1.65 -11.66 9.96
N THR A 179 -0.88 -10.61 9.72
CA THR A 179 -1.26 -9.50 8.85
C THR A 179 -0.85 -9.69 7.39
N SER A 180 -0.44 -10.92 6.98
CA SER A 180 -0.06 -11.19 5.59
C SER A 180 -1.27 -11.20 4.66
N TYR A 181 -1.02 -10.89 3.38
CA TYR A 181 -2.05 -11.03 2.34
C TYR A 181 -2.52 -12.50 2.22
N ASP A 182 -1.66 -13.48 2.48
CA ASP A 182 -2.05 -14.89 2.41
C ASP A 182 -3.12 -15.24 3.43
N VAL A 183 -3.04 -14.75 4.68
CA VAL A 183 -4.10 -14.92 5.68
C VAL A 183 -5.39 -14.23 5.27
N TYR A 184 -5.30 -12.98 4.78
CA TYR A 184 -6.46 -12.26 4.24
C TYR A 184 -7.11 -13.06 3.10
N ARG A 185 -6.32 -13.51 2.14
CA ARG A 185 -6.78 -14.29 0.98
C ARG A 185 -7.48 -15.57 1.40
N MET A 186 -6.87 -16.37 2.29
CA MET A 186 -7.46 -17.61 2.77
C MET A 186 -8.82 -17.40 3.43
N LEU A 187 -8.98 -16.36 4.24
CA LEU A 187 -10.22 -16.14 4.97
C LEU A 187 -11.27 -15.36 4.16
N VAL A 188 -10.88 -14.26 3.53
CA VAL A 188 -11.83 -13.37 2.85
C VAL A 188 -12.11 -13.83 1.42
N VAL A 189 -11.07 -14.23 0.65
CA VAL A 189 -11.26 -14.60 -0.75
C VAL A 189 -11.73 -16.06 -0.88
N GLU A 190 -11.04 -17.02 -0.23
CA GLU A 190 -11.35 -18.45 -0.37
C GLU A 190 -12.52 -18.87 0.52
N GLN A 191 -12.51 -18.49 1.80
CA GLN A 191 -13.57 -18.87 2.75
C GLN A 191 -14.74 -17.88 2.76
N ARG A 192 -14.68 -16.81 1.95
CA ARG A 192 -15.73 -15.80 1.77
C ARG A 192 -16.18 -15.12 3.08
N TRP A 193 -15.24 -14.91 3.98
CA TRP A 193 -15.55 -14.09 5.14
C TRP A 193 -15.83 -12.66 4.73
N GLU A 194 -16.81 -12.03 5.41
CA GLU A 194 -16.99 -10.60 5.29
C GLU A 194 -15.71 -9.87 5.75
N PRO A 195 -15.22 -8.86 4.99
CA PRO A 195 -13.98 -8.15 5.34
C PRO A 195 -13.98 -7.57 6.75
N VAL A 196 -15.12 -7.09 7.24
CA VAL A 196 -15.25 -6.56 8.62
C VAL A 196 -15.13 -7.67 9.66
N ARG A 197 -15.61 -8.89 9.37
CA ARG A 197 -15.43 -10.06 10.23
C ARG A 197 -13.94 -10.41 10.36
N TYR A 198 -13.21 -10.38 9.24
CA TYR A 198 -11.76 -10.60 9.25
C TYR A 198 -11.04 -9.55 10.10
N GLU A 199 -11.38 -8.27 9.97
CA GLU A 199 -10.80 -7.18 10.77
C GLU A 199 -11.01 -7.42 12.27
N THR A 200 -12.24 -7.73 12.69
CA THR A 200 -12.58 -7.98 14.09
C THR A 200 -11.81 -9.18 14.64
N TRP A 201 -11.79 -10.29 13.90
CA TRP A 201 -11.04 -11.49 14.27
C TRP A 201 -9.54 -11.21 14.39
N LEU A 202 -8.96 -10.52 13.42
CA LEU A 202 -7.54 -10.18 13.43
C LEU A 202 -7.19 -9.28 14.60
N ALA A 203 -7.99 -8.26 14.89
CA ALA A 203 -7.79 -7.36 16.03
C ALA A 203 -7.77 -8.14 17.34
N GLN A 204 -8.76 -9.00 17.59
CA GLN A 204 -8.83 -9.84 18.79
C GLN A 204 -7.62 -10.76 18.91
N LEU A 205 -7.24 -11.43 17.82
CA LEU A 205 -6.12 -12.35 17.78
C LEU A 205 -4.79 -11.63 18.12
N LEU A 206 -4.56 -10.45 17.51
CA LEU A 206 -3.36 -9.66 17.77
C LEU A 206 -3.29 -9.19 19.22
N ILE A 207 -4.39 -8.71 19.79
CA ILE A 207 -4.47 -8.26 21.19
C ILE A 207 -4.17 -9.43 22.13
N GLN A 208 -4.83 -10.58 21.96
CA GLN A 208 -4.67 -11.75 22.81
C GLN A 208 -3.26 -12.34 22.77
N HIS A 209 -2.62 -12.32 21.60
CA HIS A 209 -1.32 -12.96 21.42
C HIS A 209 -0.12 -12.05 21.68
N LEU A 210 -0.28 -10.74 21.55
CA LEU A 210 0.86 -9.82 21.65
C LEU A 210 0.88 -9.00 22.94
N LEU A 211 -0.29 -8.74 23.56
CA LEU A 211 -0.34 -7.89 24.76
C LEU A 211 -0.40 -8.72 26.04
N GLN A 212 0.06 -8.09 27.15
CA GLN A 212 -0.17 -8.61 28.47
C GLN A 212 -1.66 -8.87 28.69
N PRO A 213 -2.05 -9.98 29.34
CA PRO A 213 -3.40 -10.13 29.84
C PRO A 213 -3.72 -8.93 30.76
N VAL A 214 -4.88 -8.35 30.58
CA VAL A 214 -5.37 -7.35 31.53
C VAL A 214 -5.77 -8.14 32.77
N ASP A 215 -4.99 -8.00 33.83
CA ASP A 215 -5.36 -8.56 35.16
C ASP A 215 -6.70 -7.96 35.55
N GLY A 216 -7.73 -8.83 35.66
CA GLY A 216 -9.10 -8.48 35.99
C GLY A 216 -9.27 -8.13 37.48
#